data_a32f43edca8fc47ce16bbbb8930c71bc
#
_entry.id   a32f43edca8fc47ce16bbbb8930c71bc
#
_cell.length_a   1.000
_cell.length_b   1.000
_cell.length_c   1.000
_cell.angle_alpha   90.00
_cell.angle_beta   90.00
_cell.angle_gamma   90.00
#
_symmetry.space_group_name_H-M   'P 1'
#
loop_
_entity.id
_entity.type
_entity.pdbx_description
1 polymer ?
#
loop_
_entity_poly.entity_id
_entity_poly.type
_entity_poly.pdbx_seq_one_letter_code
_entity_poly.pdbx_strand_id
1 'polypeptide(L)'
;GLDLLLDAFGKVKDQLPKLQLIIAGEFYEDEEKYRTQIANNRLTDRVVIKNEFIADADLRKYFGAANLIVQPYKSATQSGVTQVAFHFEKPMLVTDVGGLGEIVHDHKMGYAVQPNAEAIAEAIIDYYTQNRQANYTEYLIAQKENYSWAKLVESFTSIYNKI
;
A
#
# COMPACT_ATOMS: atom_id res chain seq x y z
N GLY A 1 11.12 6.13 1.63
CA GLY A 1 11.18 4.67 1.37
C GLY A 1 10.94 4.28 -0.08
N LEU A 2 10.68 5.25 -0.97
CA LEU A 2 10.51 4.96 -2.41
C LEU A 2 11.72 4.26 -3.02
N ASP A 3 12.92 4.60 -2.55
CA ASP A 3 14.17 3.93 -2.94
C ASP A 3 14.13 2.42 -2.66
N LEU A 4 13.64 2.00 -1.50
CA LEU A 4 13.47 0.57 -1.16
C LEU A 4 12.50 -0.13 -2.11
N LEU A 5 11.39 0.54 -2.45
CA LEU A 5 10.40 -0.01 -3.38
C LEU A 5 10.96 -0.15 -4.79
N LEU A 6 11.71 0.83 -5.28
CA LEU A 6 12.32 0.78 -6.60
C LEU A 6 13.35 -0.35 -6.70
N ASP A 7 14.15 -0.58 -5.66
CA ASP A 7 15.08 -1.70 -5.61
C ASP A 7 14.34 -3.04 -5.53
N ALA A 8 13.29 -3.14 -4.72
CA ALA A 8 12.43 -4.32 -4.68
C ALA A 8 11.80 -4.60 -6.05
N PHE A 9 11.26 -3.56 -6.70
CA PHE A 9 10.63 -3.70 -8.01
C PHE A 9 11.62 -4.15 -9.10
N GLY A 10 12.89 -3.70 -9.02
CA GLY A 10 13.99 -4.19 -9.85
C GLY A 10 14.23 -5.70 -9.71
N LYS A 11 14.03 -6.27 -8.51
CA LYS A 11 14.20 -7.69 -8.22
C LYS A 11 13.03 -8.55 -8.75
N VAL A 12 11.82 -8.01 -8.80
CA VAL A 12 10.62 -8.77 -9.18
C VAL A 12 10.27 -8.68 -10.68
N LYS A 13 10.83 -7.71 -11.41
CA LYS A 13 10.44 -7.40 -12.79
C LYS A 13 10.50 -8.57 -13.76
N ASP A 14 11.50 -9.45 -13.61
CA ASP A 14 11.71 -10.59 -14.51
C ASP A 14 10.75 -11.75 -14.21
N GLN A 15 10.37 -11.91 -12.94
CA GLN A 15 9.40 -12.91 -12.49
C GLN A 15 7.95 -12.46 -12.76
N LEU A 16 7.70 -11.14 -12.75
CA LEU A 16 6.38 -10.54 -12.97
C LEU A 16 6.42 -9.57 -14.16
N PRO A 17 6.59 -10.08 -15.40
CA PRO A 17 6.87 -9.25 -16.57
C PRO A 17 5.74 -8.30 -16.98
N LYS A 18 4.53 -8.44 -16.46
CA LYS A 18 3.38 -7.56 -16.74
C LYS A 18 3.09 -6.57 -15.64
N LEU A 19 3.81 -6.66 -14.50
CA LEU A 19 3.58 -5.79 -13.36
C LEU A 19 4.02 -4.36 -13.69
N GLN A 20 3.20 -3.39 -13.34
CA GLN A 20 3.45 -1.95 -13.47
C GLN A 20 3.47 -1.32 -12.08
N LEU A 21 4.31 -0.32 -11.87
CA LEU A 21 4.34 0.49 -10.68
C LEU A 21 3.87 1.92 -11.02
N ILE A 22 2.88 2.41 -10.29
CA ILE A 22 2.43 3.80 -10.37
C ILE A 22 2.87 4.49 -9.08
N ILE A 23 3.64 5.56 -9.22
CA ILE A 23 4.05 6.45 -8.14
C ILE A 23 3.24 7.73 -8.30
N ALA A 24 2.34 8.00 -7.36
CA ALA A 24 1.45 9.14 -7.42
C ALA A 24 1.56 9.97 -6.13
N GLY A 25 1.79 11.28 -6.28
CA GLY A 25 1.98 12.23 -5.20
C GLY A 25 3.18 13.14 -5.45
N GLU A 26 3.27 14.21 -4.67
CA GLU A 26 4.35 15.17 -4.77
C GLU A 26 5.65 14.63 -4.19
N PHE A 27 6.76 14.90 -4.86
CA PHE A 27 8.10 14.63 -4.32
C PHE A 27 8.53 15.78 -3.41
N TYR A 28 8.91 15.45 -2.19
CA TYR A 28 9.54 16.39 -1.24
C TYR A 28 11.07 16.38 -1.31
N GLU A 29 11.63 15.47 -2.10
CA GLU A 29 13.05 15.34 -2.40
C GLU A 29 13.27 15.50 -3.91
N ASP A 30 14.54 15.53 -4.33
CA ASP A 30 14.91 15.60 -5.75
C ASP A 30 14.40 14.35 -6.50
N GLU A 31 13.49 14.57 -7.43
CA GLU A 31 12.91 13.53 -8.29
C GLU A 31 13.97 12.84 -9.15
N GLU A 32 15.03 13.55 -9.57
CA GLU A 32 16.06 13.02 -10.46
C GLU A 32 16.80 11.83 -9.83
N LYS A 33 16.95 11.83 -8.52
CA LYS A 33 17.47 10.67 -7.76
C LYS A 33 16.68 9.40 -8.07
N TYR A 34 15.34 9.49 -8.06
CA TYR A 34 14.48 8.34 -8.31
C TYR A 34 14.43 7.97 -9.79
N ARG A 35 14.47 8.93 -10.70
CA ARG A 35 14.57 8.68 -12.14
C ARG A 35 15.86 7.93 -12.49
N THR A 36 16.98 8.34 -11.91
CA THR A 36 18.26 7.65 -12.04
C THR A 36 18.19 6.21 -11.52
N GLN A 37 17.56 5.99 -10.36
CA GLN A 37 17.37 4.65 -9.80
C GLN A 37 16.48 3.77 -10.68
N ILE A 38 15.40 4.32 -11.24
CA ILE A 38 14.52 3.66 -12.21
C ILE A 38 15.32 3.21 -13.44
N ALA A 39 16.16 4.09 -13.99
CA ALA A 39 16.97 3.77 -15.14
C ALA A 39 18.02 2.67 -14.82
N ASN A 40 18.71 2.79 -13.69
CA ASN A 40 19.72 1.82 -13.24
C ASN A 40 19.11 0.42 -13.00
N ASN A 41 17.89 0.38 -12.46
CA ASN A 41 17.14 -0.87 -12.24
C ASN A 41 16.43 -1.38 -13.52
N ARG A 42 16.57 -0.68 -14.66
CA ARG A 42 15.93 -1.01 -15.96
C ARG A 42 14.40 -1.09 -15.83
N LEU A 43 13.80 -0.07 -15.22
CA LEU A 43 12.37 0.00 -14.91
C LEU A 43 11.63 1.07 -15.73
N THR A 44 12.28 1.72 -16.69
CA THR A 44 11.75 2.88 -17.42
C THR A 44 10.38 2.60 -18.04
N ASP A 45 10.18 1.40 -18.60
CA ASP A 45 8.91 0.99 -19.22
C ASP A 45 7.90 0.39 -18.23
N ARG A 46 8.25 0.34 -16.95
CA ARG A 46 7.48 -0.33 -15.90
C ARG A 46 6.99 0.59 -14.80
N VAL A 47 7.54 1.80 -14.73
CA VAL A 47 7.24 2.79 -13.69
C VAL A 47 6.62 4.03 -14.31
N VAL A 48 5.45 4.39 -13.83
CA VAL A 48 4.77 5.65 -14.20
C VAL A 48 4.84 6.58 -12.99
N ILE A 49 5.44 7.75 -13.18
CA ILE A 49 5.48 8.81 -12.16
C ILE A 49 4.42 9.86 -12.46
N LYS A 50 3.63 10.20 -11.46
CA LYS A 50 2.67 11.29 -11.41
C LYS A 50 3.05 12.22 -10.25
N ASN A 51 4.04 13.10 -10.52
CA ASN A 51 4.54 14.07 -9.56
C ASN A 51 3.63 15.30 -9.52
N GLU A 52 2.50 15.16 -8.87
CA GLU A 52 1.50 16.22 -8.69
C GLU A 52 0.66 15.94 -7.45
N PHE A 53 0.09 16.97 -6.86
CA PHE A 53 -0.90 16.79 -5.80
C PHE A 53 -2.11 16.00 -6.33
N ILE A 54 -2.44 14.91 -5.67
CA ILE A 54 -3.59 14.08 -6.03
C ILE A 54 -4.82 14.56 -5.26
N ALA A 55 -5.73 15.22 -5.96
CA ALA A 55 -6.98 15.66 -5.34
C ALA A 55 -7.87 14.49 -4.93
N ASP A 56 -8.69 14.67 -3.89
CA ASP A 56 -9.58 13.61 -3.37
C ASP A 56 -10.49 13.02 -4.46
N ALA A 57 -10.96 13.86 -5.39
CA ALA A 57 -11.77 13.42 -6.53
C ALA A 57 -11.03 12.44 -7.47
N ASP A 58 -9.71 12.48 -7.50
CA ASP A 58 -8.87 11.64 -8.35
C ASP A 58 -8.38 10.37 -7.65
N LEU A 59 -8.45 10.28 -6.31
CA LEU A 59 -8.07 9.09 -5.55
C LEU A 59 -8.74 7.83 -6.08
N ARG A 60 -10.01 7.94 -6.47
CA ARG A 60 -10.78 6.81 -7.03
C ARG A 60 -10.11 6.22 -8.29
N LYS A 61 -9.44 7.03 -9.11
CA LYS A 61 -8.77 6.54 -10.33
C LYS A 61 -7.55 5.69 -9.97
N TYR A 62 -6.71 6.16 -9.05
CA TYR A 62 -5.49 5.47 -8.65
C TYR A 62 -5.79 4.22 -7.84
N PHE A 63 -6.61 4.34 -6.80
CA PHE A 63 -6.99 3.19 -5.99
C PHE A 63 -7.84 2.19 -6.79
N GLY A 64 -8.72 2.66 -7.68
CA GLY A 64 -9.50 1.80 -8.57
C GLY A 64 -8.63 0.96 -9.50
N ALA A 65 -7.57 1.54 -10.07
CA ALA A 65 -6.65 0.87 -10.97
C ALA A 65 -5.66 -0.08 -10.25
N ALA A 66 -5.35 0.18 -8.98
CA ALA A 66 -4.36 -0.59 -8.24
C ALA A 66 -4.90 -1.96 -7.81
N ASN A 67 -4.04 -2.99 -7.89
CA ASN A 67 -4.28 -4.30 -7.30
C ASN A 67 -3.71 -4.41 -5.88
N LEU A 68 -2.61 -3.72 -5.62
CA LEU A 68 -1.90 -3.69 -4.34
C LEU A 68 -1.44 -2.26 -4.05
N ILE A 69 -1.68 -1.78 -2.86
CA ILE A 69 -1.16 -0.49 -2.37
C ILE A 69 0.10 -0.75 -1.56
N VAL A 70 1.20 -0.10 -1.94
CA VAL A 70 2.50 -0.29 -1.27
C VAL A 70 2.89 0.97 -0.52
N GLN A 71 3.22 0.83 0.75
CA GLN A 71 3.66 1.91 1.65
C GLN A 71 5.02 1.53 2.25
N PRO A 72 6.14 1.80 1.54
CA PRO A 72 7.46 1.32 1.88
C PRO A 72 8.18 2.27 2.87
N TYR A 73 7.48 2.75 3.88
CA TYR A 73 8.00 3.77 4.78
C TYR A 73 9.20 3.27 5.59
N LYS A 74 10.20 4.12 5.78
CA LYS A 74 11.35 3.89 6.67
C LYS A 74 11.03 4.27 8.11
N SER A 75 10.09 5.20 8.28
CA SER A 75 9.59 5.68 9.56
C SER A 75 8.20 6.24 9.36
N ALA A 76 7.28 5.88 10.22
CA ALA A 76 5.93 6.42 10.26
C ALA A 76 5.32 6.16 11.64
N THR A 77 4.35 6.97 12.04
CA THR A 77 3.46 6.66 13.18
C THR A 77 2.18 6.00 12.69
N GLN A 78 1.51 6.66 11.76
CA GLN A 78 0.31 6.18 11.06
C GLN A 78 0.31 6.71 9.63
N SER A 79 -0.59 6.23 8.77
CA SER A 79 -0.72 6.71 7.39
C SER A 79 -2.19 6.87 7.00
N GLY A 80 -2.54 8.05 6.48
CA GLY A 80 -3.84 8.29 5.87
C GLY A 80 -4.08 7.41 4.63
N VAL A 81 -3.01 7.06 3.91
CA VAL A 81 -3.08 6.17 2.74
C VAL A 81 -3.64 4.79 3.12
N THR A 82 -3.31 4.27 4.31
CA THR A 82 -3.86 3.02 4.82
C THR A 82 -5.37 3.07 4.96
N GLN A 83 -5.91 4.20 5.49
CA GLN A 83 -7.36 4.37 5.64
C GLN A 83 -8.07 4.47 4.28
N VAL A 84 -7.44 5.17 3.33
CA VAL A 84 -7.96 5.27 1.96
C VAL A 84 -7.91 3.91 1.26
N ALA A 85 -6.83 3.14 1.39
CA ALA A 85 -6.72 1.80 0.84
C ALA A 85 -7.81 0.87 1.40
N PHE A 86 -8.06 0.93 2.71
CA PHE A 86 -9.14 0.21 3.37
C PHE A 86 -10.52 0.62 2.82
N HIS A 87 -10.77 1.93 2.65
CA HIS A 87 -12.01 2.45 2.07
C HIS A 87 -12.27 1.88 0.66
N PHE A 88 -11.23 1.76 -0.16
CA PHE A 88 -11.30 1.22 -1.51
C PHE A 88 -11.10 -0.31 -1.59
N GLU A 89 -11.08 -1.00 -0.44
CA GLU A 89 -10.96 -2.46 -0.34
C GLU A 89 -9.70 -2.99 -1.05
N LYS A 90 -8.61 -2.24 -0.95
CA LYS A 90 -7.34 -2.60 -1.60
C LYS A 90 -6.40 -3.27 -0.64
N PRO A 91 -5.91 -4.47 -0.98
CA PRO A 91 -4.84 -5.11 -0.25
C PRO A 91 -3.61 -4.20 -0.14
N MET A 92 -2.90 -4.32 0.98
CA MET A 92 -1.80 -3.43 1.30
C MET A 92 -0.51 -4.22 1.54
N LEU A 93 0.60 -3.65 1.12
CA LEU A 93 1.94 -4.05 1.55
C LEU A 93 2.56 -2.85 2.25
N VAL A 94 2.79 -2.99 3.53
CA VAL A 94 3.40 -1.96 4.36
C VAL A 94 4.72 -2.45 4.94
N THR A 95 5.62 -1.52 5.21
CA THR A 95 6.77 -1.83 6.07
C THR A 95 6.34 -1.81 7.52
N ASP A 96 6.87 -2.72 8.32
CA ASP A 96 6.59 -2.86 9.74
C ASP A 96 7.34 -1.78 10.54
N VAL A 97 6.81 -0.55 10.47
CA VAL A 97 7.32 0.63 11.16
C VAL A 97 6.18 1.38 11.85
N GLY A 98 6.41 1.81 13.09
CA GLY A 98 5.37 2.46 13.90
C GLY A 98 4.11 1.61 14.03
N GLY A 99 2.94 2.22 13.85
CA GLY A 99 1.64 1.53 13.93
C GLY A 99 1.14 0.92 12.60
N LEU A 100 1.93 0.95 11.52
CA LEU A 100 1.46 0.45 10.22
C LEU A 100 1.27 -1.06 10.19
N GLY A 101 2.21 -1.81 10.79
CA GLY A 101 2.12 -3.26 10.90
C GLY A 101 0.87 -3.68 11.66
N GLU A 102 0.49 -2.99 12.72
CA GLU A 102 -0.67 -3.28 13.54
C GLU A 102 -2.00 -3.23 12.75
N ILE A 103 -2.11 -2.32 11.76
CA ILE A 103 -3.32 -2.14 10.96
C ILE A 103 -3.47 -3.25 9.92
N VAL A 104 -2.35 -3.71 9.34
CA VAL A 104 -2.35 -4.73 8.27
C VAL A 104 -2.32 -6.15 8.83
N HIS A 105 -2.49 -6.28 10.13
CA HIS A 105 -2.33 -7.49 10.93
C HIS A 105 -2.72 -8.81 10.27
N ASP A 106 -1.90 -9.82 10.59
CA ASP A 106 -2.14 -11.26 10.39
C ASP A 106 -2.29 -11.71 8.94
N HIS A 107 -1.65 -11.00 7.99
CA HIS A 107 -1.72 -11.34 6.55
C HIS A 107 -3.14 -11.41 5.98
N LYS A 108 -4.13 -10.81 6.67
CA LYS A 108 -5.54 -10.83 6.24
C LYS A 108 -5.91 -9.66 5.33
N MET A 109 -5.23 -8.51 5.49
CA MET A 109 -5.43 -7.33 4.65
C MET A 109 -4.24 -7.06 3.70
N GLY A 110 -3.20 -7.89 3.78
CA GLY A 110 -1.97 -7.74 3.02
C GLY A 110 -0.74 -8.20 3.79
N TYR A 111 0.35 -7.46 3.67
CA TYR A 111 1.65 -7.80 4.25
C TYR A 111 2.19 -6.65 5.10
N ALA A 112 2.76 -6.99 6.25
CA ALA A 112 3.63 -6.13 7.04
C ALA A 112 5.04 -6.75 7.01
N VAL A 113 6.01 -6.07 6.40
CA VAL A 113 7.34 -6.63 6.15
C VAL A 113 8.45 -5.73 6.68
N GLN A 114 9.64 -6.26 6.86
CA GLN A 114 10.80 -5.46 7.23
C GLN A 114 11.08 -4.37 6.20
N PRO A 115 11.57 -3.17 6.61
CA PRO A 115 11.81 -2.03 5.71
C PRO A 115 13.10 -2.22 4.89
N ASN A 116 13.11 -3.24 4.04
CA ASN A 116 14.19 -3.53 3.09
C ASN A 116 13.65 -4.07 1.76
N ALA A 117 14.44 -3.94 0.72
CA ALA A 117 14.05 -4.28 -0.64
C ALA A 117 13.76 -5.77 -0.83
N GLU A 118 14.45 -6.65 -0.10
CA GLU A 118 14.27 -8.10 -0.18
C GLU A 118 12.89 -8.51 0.31
N ALA A 119 12.53 -8.10 1.53
CA ALA A 119 11.23 -8.43 2.13
C ALA A 119 10.05 -7.86 1.34
N ILE A 120 10.21 -6.63 0.79
CA ILE A 120 9.20 -6.03 -0.09
C ILE A 120 9.05 -6.85 -1.38
N ALA A 121 10.17 -7.26 -2.00
CA ALA A 121 10.16 -8.05 -3.23
C ALA A 121 9.50 -9.42 -3.02
N GLU A 122 9.87 -10.13 -1.96
CA GLU A 122 9.28 -11.44 -1.62
C GLU A 122 7.77 -11.35 -1.43
N ALA A 123 7.29 -10.33 -0.72
CA ALA A 123 5.85 -10.13 -0.52
C ALA A 123 5.11 -9.81 -1.83
N ILE A 124 5.70 -9.01 -2.73
CA ILE A 124 5.13 -8.75 -4.05
C ILE A 124 5.06 -10.05 -4.87
N ILE A 125 6.11 -10.84 -4.88
CA ILE A 125 6.15 -12.13 -5.59
C ILE A 125 5.06 -13.07 -5.05
N ASP A 126 5.00 -13.27 -3.73
CA ASP A 126 3.99 -14.13 -3.10
C ASP A 126 2.57 -13.64 -3.43
N TYR A 127 2.31 -12.34 -3.32
CA TYR A 127 1.00 -11.77 -3.61
C TYR A 127 0.48 -12.13 -5.01
N TYR A 128 1.31 -11.96 -6.03
CA TYR A 128 0.90 -12.22 -7.41
C TYR A 128 0.98 -13.68 -7.81
N THR A 129 1.98 -14.43 -7.35
CA THR A 129 2.14 -15.86 -7.71
C THR A 129 1.14 -16.74 -6.99
N GLN A 130 0.77 -16.40 -5.75
CA GLN A 130 -0.24 -17.12 -4.96
C GLN A 130 -1.67 -16.59 -5.17
N ASN A 131 -1.84 -15.58 -6.06
CA ASN A 131 -3.14 -14.98 -6.37
C ASN A 131 -3.93 -14.52 -5.12
N ARG A 132 -3.22 -13.83 -4.18
CA ARG A 132 -3.76 -13.44 -2.88
C ARG A 132 -4.85 -12.37 -2.93
N GLN A 133 -4.99 -11.66 -4.04
CA GLN A 133 -5.88 -10.50 -4.16
C GLN A 133 -7.31 -10.80 -3.70
N ALA A 134 -7.89 -11.88 -4.20
CA ALA A 134 -9.30 -12.22 -3.90
C ALA A 134 -9.52 -12.40 -2.39
N ASN A 135 -8.67 -13.19 -1.74
CA ASN A 135 -8.79 -13.49 -0.31
C ASN A 135 -8.66 -12.24 0.57
N TYR A 136 -7.70 -11.36 0.24
CA TYR A 136 -7.51 -10.12 1.00
C TYR A 136 -8.64 -9.12 0.76
N THR A 137 -9.13 -9.01 -0.48
CA THR A 137 -10.25 -8.14 -0.80
C THR A 137 -11.54 -8.61 -0.10
N GLU A 138 -11.81 -9.90 -0.09
CA GLU A 138 -12.97 -10.49 0.61
C GLU A 138 -12.92 -10.15 2.11
N TYR A 139 -11.77 -10.32 2.74
CA TYR A 139 -11.57 -9.96 4.15
C TYR A 139 -11.78 -8.46 4.39
N LEU A 140 -11.22 -7.59 3.53
CA LEU A 140 -11.38 -6.14 3.64
C LEU A 140 -12.86 -5.72 3.56
N ILE A 141 -13.62 -6.31 2.63
CA ILE A 141 -15.07 -6.07 2.50
C ILE A 141 -15.80 -6.47 3.80
N ALA A 142 -15.51 -7.66 4.32
CA ALA A 142 -16.14 -8.16 5.55
C ALA A 142 -15.81 -7.29 6.78
N GLN A 143 -14.60 -6.71 6.83
CA GLN A 143 -14.19 -5.84 7.94
C GLN A 143 -14.72 -4.40 7.82
N LYS A 144 -15.10 -3.95 6.62
CA LYS A 144 -15.50 -2.56 6.38
C LYS A 144 -16.64 -2.10 7.29
N GLU A 145 -17.60 -2.96 7.58
CA GLU A 145 -18.70 -2.65 8.48
C GLU A 145 -18.24 -2.39 9.91
N ASN A 146 -17.21 -3.09 10.37
CA ASN A 146 -16.65 -2.95 11.73
C ASN A 146 -15.99 -1.58 11.95
N TYR A 147 -15.54 -0.92 10.88
CA TYR A 147 -14.92 0.41 10.90
C TYR A 147 -15.86 1.52 10.39
N SER A 148 -17.15 1.25 10.31
CA SER A 148 -18.16 2.24 9.90
C SER A 148 -18.43 3.26 11.01
N TRP A 149 -18.85 4.46 10.60
CA TRP A 149 -19.33 5.48 11.54
C TRP A 149 -20.47 4.98 12.42
N ALA A 150 -21.35 4.14 11.89
CA ALA A 150 -22.43 3.53 12.65
C ALA A 150 -21.90 2.68 13.82
N LYS A 151 -20.87 1.87 13.56
CA LYS A 151 -20.25 1.03 14.59
C LYS A 151 -19.50 1.85 15.64
N LEU A 152 -18.87 2.93 15.23
CA LEU A 152 -18.24 3.87 16.15
C LEU A 152 -19.28 4.49 17.10
N VAL A 153 -20.39 5.01 16.56
CA VAL A 153 -21.51 5.58 17.34
C VAL A 153 -22.10 4.54 18.29
N GLU A 154 -22.33 3.31 17.83
CA GLU A 154 -22.79 2.20 18.68
C GLU A 154 -21.84 1.96 19.86
N SER A 155 -20.54 1.95 19.61
CA SER A 155 -19.52 1.75 20.64
C SER A 155 -19.55 2.89 21.69
N PHE A 156 -19.62 4.13 21.27
CA PHE A 156 -19.77 5.28 22.18
C PHE A 156 -21.07 5.21 22.99
N THR A 157 -22.19 4.91 22.37
CA THR A 157 -23.47 4.77 23.04
C THR A 157 -23.46 3.65 24.08
N SER A 158 -22.80 2.54 23.74
CA SER A 158 -22.62 1.41 24.68
C SER A 158 -21.81 1.77 25.90
N ILE A 159 -20.77 2.61 25.76
CA ILE A 159 -19.98 3.10 26.89
C ILE A 159 -20.80 4.07 27.73
N TYR A 160 -21.46 5.03 27.09
CA TYR A 160 -22.30 6.03 27.78
C TYR A 160 -23.39 5.40 28.64
N ASN A 161 -24.05 4.37 28.17
CA ASN A 161 -25.13 3.67 28.88
C ASN A 161 -24.63 2.78 30.05
N LYS A 162 -23.30 2.62 30.21
CA LYS A 162 -22.70 1.86 31.33
C LYS A 162 -22.24 2.76 32.49
N ILE A 163 -22.27 4.07 32.30
CA ILE A 163 -21.97 5.08 33.31
C ILE A 163 -23.26 5.54 34.00
#